data_250713f713fde55f0c6099695c7994ef
#
_entry.id   250713f713fde55f0c6099695c7994ef
#
_cell.length_a   1.000
_cell.length_b   1.000
_cell.length_c   1.000
_cell.angle_alpha   90.00
_cell.angle_beta   90.00
_cell.angle_gamma   90.00
#
_symmetry.space_group_name_H-M   'P 1'
#
loop_
_entity.id
_entity.type
_entity.pdbx_description
1 polymer ?
#
loop_
_entity_poly.entity_id
_entity_poly.type
_entity_poly.pdbx_seq_one_letter_code
_entity_poly.pdbx_strand_id
1 'polypeptide(L)'
;EKSVAILYKGQRVLYCDLTAGTMENNRTGEQYAGSPIVRSGMVFFPITALAKIFDLKYSSTKIAYGYLLRIRDDNAVLSDEYFIDAATDPIQKRYAQYERAHAAAESEQPETPPPVETPTRRDDLTVYLLLPTANGSMLTQLLSTLENYQSHATLLLTPELLESAGDGVRRAAATGNAVALCISAETADEALAQIERGNDALWRAASLRTRLVYLESADKTLRAAVVGAGYCPITINTSDFTRSGTHWADTALKWAGRSTSVRLYLGAESGVSSALGTALSRLRAENCTIAALNEVTA
;
A
#
# COMPACT_ATOMS: atom_id res chain seq x y z
N GLU A 1 26.62 -10.78 -1.25
CA GLU A 1 25.37 -10.47 -2.02
C GLU A 1 25.43 -9.01 -2.47
N LYS A 2 25.24 -8.77 -3.79
CA LYS A 2 25.18 -7.40 -4.28
C LYS A 2 23.74 -6.91 -4.17
N SER A 3 23.51 -5.89 -3.34
CA SER A 3 22.21 -5.20 -3.31
C SER A 3 22.18 -4.15 -4.41
N VAL A 4 21.25 -4.28 -5.34
CA VAL A 4 21.15 -3.44 -6.52
C VAL A 4 19.77 -2.80 -6.58
N ALA A 5 19.72 -1.52 -6.92
CA ALA A 5 18.49 -0.83 -7.28
C ALA A 5 18.56 -0.36 -8.74
N ILE A 6 17.47 -0.52 -9.47
CA ILE A 6 17.35 -0.08 -10.85
C ILE A 6 16.21 0.93 -10.94
N LEU A 7 16.50 2.14 -11.41
CA LEU A 7 15.50 3.16 -11.67
C LEU A 7 15.41 3.40 -13.17
N TYR A 8 14.20 3.61 -13.68
CA TYR A 8 14.01 3.90 -15.09
C TYR A 8 12.92 4.95 -15.33
N LYS A 9 13.09 5.71 -16.41
CA LYS A 9 12.08 6.61 -16.98
C LYS A 9 12.18 6.56 -18.50
N GLY A 10 11.19 6.00 -19.17
CA GLY A 10 11.23 5.74 -20.60
C GLY A 10 12.41 4.85 -20.98
N GLN A 11 13.33 5.37 -21.82
CA GLN A 11 14.53 4.64 -22.26
C GLN A 11 15.76 4.88 -21.36
N ARG A 12 15.67 5.73 -20.36
CA ARG A 12 16.77 6.02 -19.43
C ARG A 12 16.72 5.05 -18.27
N VAL A 13 17.83 4.37 -18.03
CA VAL A 13 17.99 3.38 -16.96
C VAL A 13 19.20 3.75 -16.12
N LEU A 14 19.00 3.86 -14.82
CA LEU A 14 20.03 4.06 -13.81
C LEU A 14 20.22 2.78 -13.01
N TYR A 15 21.44 2.27 -13.03
CA TYR A 15 21.86 1.15 -12.22
C TYR A 15 22.57 1.66 -10.97
N CYS A 16 22.18 1.17 -9.81
CA CYS A 16 22.74 1.59 -8.54
C CYS A 16 23.21 0.37 -7.75
N ASP A 17 24.50 0.29 -7.50
CA ASP A 17 25.08 -0.68 -6.57
C ASP A 17 24.98 -0.08 -5.15
N LEU A 18 24.06 -0.63 -4.34
CA LEU A 18 23.82 -0.14 -2.97
C LEU A 18 24.94 -0.54 -2.01
N THR A 19 25.73 -1.54 -2.35
CA THR A 19 26.88 -1.98 -1.58
C THR A 19 28.10 -1.11 -1.82
N ALA A 20 28.37 -0.81 -3.10
CA ALA A 20 29.46 0.09 -3.51
C ALA A 20 29.09 1.58 -3.39
N GLY A 21 27.80 1.90 -3.26
CA GLY A 21 27.31 3.28 -3.24
C GLY A 21 27.50 4.02 -4.57
N THR A 22 27.48 3.30 -5.70
CA THR A 22 27.72 3.86 -7.03
C THR A 22 26.45 3.90 -7.85
N MET A 23 26.38 4.86 -8.76
CA MET A 23 25.28 5.03 -9.71
C MET A 23 25.85 5.15 -11.13
N GLU A 24 25.36 4.33 -12.06
CA GLU A 24 25.82 4.33 -13.43
C GLU A 24 24.67 4.21 -14.44
N ASN A 25 24.88 4.74 -15.62
CA ASN A 25 24.00 4.50 -16.74
C ASN A 25 24.27 3.11 -17.31
N ASN A 26 23.32 2.21 -17.18
CA ASN A 26 23.48 0.82 -17.66
C ASN A 26 23.74 0.69 -19.17
N ARG A 27 23.44 1.74 -19.95
CA ARG A 27 23.61 1.72 -21.41
C ARG A 27 24.96 2.29 -21.84
N THR A 28 25.46 3.32 -21.14
CA THR A 28 26.70 4.02 -21.54
C THR A 28 27.88 3.72 -20.60
N GLY A 29 27.63 3.11 -19.46
CA GLY A 29 28.64 2.92 -18.40
C GLY A 29 29.08 4.25 -17.72
N GLU A 30 28.42 5.36 -18.02
CA GLU A 30 28.72 6.66 -17.41
C GLU A 30 28.36 6.63 -15.91
N GLN A 31 29.35 6.98 -15.07
CA GLN A 31 29.10 7.09 -13.63
C GLN A 31 28.57 8.47 -13.27
N TYR A 32 27.62 8.50 -12.37
CA TYR A 32 27.00 9.72 -11.88
C TYR A 32 27.48 10.08 -10.47
N ALA A 33 27.67 11.38 -10.23
CA ALA A 33 28.04 11.88 -8.91
C ALA A 33 26.87 11.71 -7.92
N GLY A 34 27.19 11.23 -6.73
CA GLY A 34 26.27 10.97 -5.63
C GLY A 34 26.17 9.48 -5.33
N SER A 35 25.78 9.16 -4.11
CA SER A 35 25.65 7.77 -3.66
C SER A 35 24.24 7.53 -3.14
N PRO A 36 23.61 6.43 -3.53
CA PRO A 36 22.38 5.98 -2.87
C PRO A 36 22.74 5.56 -1.44
N ILE A 37 21.85 5.83 -0.51
CA ILE A 37 22.00 5.41 0.89
C ILE A 37 20.81 4.56 1.32
N VAL A 38 21.06 3.54 2.14
CA VAL A 38 20.02 2.71 2.73
C VAL A 38 19.85 3.09 4.20
N ARG A 39 18.63 3.45 4.60
CA ARG A 39 18.25 3.71 6.00
C ARG A 39 16.97 2.99 6.33
N SER A 40 16.98 2.20 7.39
CA SER A 40 15.79 1.47 7.88
C SER A 40 15.09 0.67 6.77
N GLY A 41 15.86 0.00 5.90
CA GLY A 41 15.35 -0.78 4.78
C GLY A 41 14.86 0.04 3.58
N MET A 42 14.89 1.36 3.63
CA MET A 42 14.54 2.26 2.53
C MET A 42 15.77 2.77 1.80
N VAL A 43 15.68 2.86 0.49
CA VAL A 43 16.75 3.41 -0.36
C VAL A 43 16.47 4.88 -0.66
N PHE A 44 17.44 5.73 -0.37
CA PHE A 44 17.38 7.17 -0.64
C PHE A 44 18.37 7.52 -1.75
N PHE A 45 17.93 8.35 -2.68
CA PHE A 45 18.73 8.80 -3.81
C PHE A 45 18.91 10.32 -3.77
N PRO A 46 20.08 10.84 -4.15
CA PRO A 46 20.30 12.28 -4.25
C PRO A 46 19.43 12.87 -5.37
N ILE A 47 18.49 13.75 -4.99
CA ILE A 47 17.52 14.34 -5.92
C ILE A 47 18.18 15.10 -7.08
N THR A 48 19.30 15.76 -6.83
CA THR A 48 20.07 16.48 -7.84
C THR A 48 20.60 15.58 -8.94
N ALA A 49 21.07 14.38 -8.57
CA ALA A 49 21.52 13.37 -9.51
C ALA A 49 20.34 12.81 -10.32
N LEU A 50 19.25 12.43 -9.65
CA LEU A 50 18.06 11.93 -10.33
C LEU A 50 17.46 12.95 -11.30
N ALA A 51 17.38 14.22 -10.90
CA ALA A 51 16.89 15.29 -11.76
C ALA A 51 17.71 15.41 -13.04
N LYS A 52 19.04 15.38 -12.93
CA LYS A 52 19.94 15.42 -14.09
C LYS A 52 19.82 14.18 -14.98
N ILE A 53 19.78 13.00 -14.40
CA ILE A 53 19.75 11.73 -15.13
C ILE A 53 18.44 11.55 -15.90
N PHE A 54 17.33 11.87 -15.27
CA PHE A 54 15.99 11.66 -15.83
C PHE A 54 15.37 12.87 -16.48
N ASP A 55 16.16 13.95 -16.66
CA ASP A 55 15.70 15.21 -17.24
C ASP A 55 14.46 15.75 -16.51
N LEU A 56 14.63 15.88 -15.20
CA LEU A 56 13.62 16.40 -14.31
C LEU A 56 14.05 17.76 -13.77
N LYS A 57 13.10 18.60 -13.54
CA LYS A 57 13.29 19.85 -12.81
C LYS A 57 12.81 19.64 -11.37
N TYR A 58 13.58 20.12 -10.41
CA TYR A 58 13.12 20.17 -9.05
C TYR A 58 13.20 21.58 -8.51
N SER A 59 12.25 21.93 -7.68
CA SER A 59 12.22 23.18 -6.93
C SER A 59 12.01 22.90 -5.46
N SER A 60 12.57 23.76 -4.61
CA SER A 60 12.36 23.76 -3.16
C SER A 60 11.84 25.12 -2.77
N THR A 61 10.58 25.18 -2.34
CA THR A 61 9.92 26.43 -1.96
C THR A 61 9.55 26.37 -0.49
N LYS A 62 9.90 27.44 0.24
CA LYS A 62 9.48 27.57 1.64
C LYS A 62 7.99 27.91 1.69
N ILE A 63 7.23 27.10 2.40
CA ILE A 63 5.80 27.29 2.65
C ILE A 63 5.54 27.44 4.15
N ALA A 64 4.31 27.72 4.56
CA ALA A 64 3.95 27.92 5.96
C ALA A 64 4.31 26.72 6.87
N TYR A 65 4.36 25.51 6.31
CA TYR A 65 4.54 24.25 7.04
C TYR A 65 5.93 23.60 6.82
N GLY A 66 6.90 24.32 6.24
CA GLY A 66 8.23 23.80 5.99
C GLY A 66 8.71 24.05 4.54
N TYR A 67 9.27 23.03 3.91
CA TYR A 67 9.74 23.11 2.53
C TYR A 67 8.95 22.14 1.64
N LEU A 68 8.36 22.67 0.58
CA LEU A 68 7.76 21.89 -0.49
C LEU A 68 8.81 21.56 -1.52
N LEU A 69 9.11 20.28 -1.70
CA LEU A 69 9.95 19.77 -2.78
C LEU A 69 9.06 19.33 -3.94
N ARG A 70 9.20 19.95 -5.09
CA ARG A 70 8.47 19.58 -6.30
C ARG A 70 9.44 19.02 -7.34
N ILE A 71 9.10 17.84 -7.86
CA ILE A 71 9.81 17.22 -8.98
C ILE A 71 8.86 17.19 -10.16
N ARG A 72 9.30 17.66 -11.32
CA ARG A 72 8.48 17.72 -12.53
C ARG A 72 9.30 17.46 -13.78
N ASP A 73 8.67 17.00 -14.83
CA ASP A 73 9.21 17.00 -16.18
C ASP A 73 8.68 18.20 -16.98
N ASP A 74 9.08 18.28 -18.24
CA ASP A 74 8.67 19.40 -19.11
C ASP A 74 7.20 19.36 -19.52
N ASN A 75 6.50 18.24 -19.29
CA ASN A 75 5.07 18.08 -19.55
C ASN A 75 4.19 18.60 -18.40
N ALA A 76 4.77 19.02 -17.29
CA ALA A 76 4.01 19.54 -16.16
C ALA A 76 3.34 20.88 -16.53
N VAL A 77 2.01 20.88 -16.56
CA VAL A 77 1.20 22.00 -17.01
C VAL A 77 1.19 23.17 -16.01
N LEU A 78 1.25 22.88 -14.70
CA LEU A 78 1.17 23.92 -13.67
C LEU A 78 2.53 24.53 -13.38
N SER A 79 2.61 25.86 -13.29
CA SER A 79 3.75 26.56 -12.70
C SER A 79 3.89 26.21 -11.22
N ASP A 80 5.02 26.58 -10.59
CA ASP A 80 5.22 26.30 -9.15
C ASP A 80 4.22 27.09 -8.29
N GLU A 81 3.89 28.31 -8.66
CA GLU A 81 2.92 29.15 -7.95
C GLU A 81 1.51 28.55 -8.01
N TYR A 82 1.02 28.21 -9.19
CA TYR A 82 -0.32 27.59 -9.34
C TYR A 82 -0.39 26.20 -8.70
N PHE A 83 0.72 25.46 -8.69
CA PHE A 83 0.77 24.17 -8.01
C PHE A 83 0.66 24.35 -6.48
N ILE A 84 1.38 25.34 -5.91
CA ILE A 84 1.35 25.63 -4.48
C ILE A 84 -0.05 26.05 -4.04
N ASP A 85 -0.68 26.93 -4.82
CA ASP A 85 -2.04 27.39 -4.55
C ASP A 85 -3.04 26.21 -4.55
N ALA A 86 -3.02 25.42 -5.62
CA ALA A 86 -3.90 24.24 -5.73
C ALA A 86 -3.61 23.15 -4.68
N ALA A 87 -2.38 23.02 -4.21
CA ALA A 87 -1.95 22.03 -3.25
C ALA A 87 -2.04 22.50 -1.78
N THR A 88 -2.38 23.76 -1.52
CA THR A 88 -2.37 24.33 -0.15
C THR A 88 -3.24 23.53 0.81
N ASP A 89 -4.49 23.23 0.46
CA ASP A 89 -5.40 22.48 1.32
C ASP A 89 -4.95 21.02 1.58
N PRO A 90 -4.54 20.25 0.55
CA PRO A 90 -3.93 18.93 0.77
C PRO A 90 -2.68 18.97 1.66
N ILE A 91 -1.80 19.95 1.46
CA ILE A 91 -0.56 20.12 2.26
C ILE A 91 -0.92 20.42 3.71
N GLN A 92 -1.84 21.35 3.95
CA GLN A 92 -2.30 21.69 5.29
C GLN A 92 -2.90 20.49 6.03
N LYS A 93 -3.73 19.71 5.34
CA LYS A 93 -4.30 18.48 5.92
C LYS A 93 -3.23 17.46 6.26
N ARG A 94 -2.23 17.27 5.38
CA ARG A 94 -1.10 16.36 5.62
C ARG A 94 -0.21 16.82 6.76
N TYR A 95 0.08 18.11 6.83
CA TYR A 95 0.87 18.68 7.90
C TYR A 95 0.17 18.53 9.27
N ALA A 96 -1.14 18.80 9.33
CA ALA A 96 -1.92 18.58 10.53
C ALA A 96 -1.96 17.10 10.97
N GLN A 97 -1.96 16.17 10.02
CA GLN A 97 -1.82 14.73 10.32
C GLN A 97 -0.42 14.40 10.86
N TYR A 98 0.62 14.98 10.28
CA TYR A 98 2.00 14.79 10.74
C TYR A 98 2.21 15.35 12.15
N GLU A 99 1.75 16.56 12.44
CA GLU A 99 1.83 17.16 13.79
C GLU A 99 1.11 16.31 14.84
N ARG A 100 -0.07 15.79 14.51
CA ARG A 100 -0.81 14.89 15.41
C ARG A 100 -0.03 13.60 15.70
N ALA A 101 0.56 13.01 14.67
CA ALA A 101 1.36 11.78 14.81
C ALA A 101 2.62 12.00 15.66
N HIS A 102 3.28 13.16 15.53
CA HIS A 102 4.47 13.50 16.31
C HIS A 102 4.17 14.02 17.72
N ALA A 103 3.11 14.77 17.92
CA ALA A 103 2.68 15.18 19.25
C ALA A 103 2.30 13.99 20.15
N ALA A 104 1.80 12.90 19.54
CA ALA A 104 1.57 11.65 20.25
C ALA A 104 2.88 10.93 20.65
N ALA A 105 3.94 11.05 19.84
CA ALA A 105 5.24 10.42 20.12
C ALA A 105 6.11 11.17 21.14
N GLU A 106 5.92 12.48 21.31
CA GLU A 106 6.67 13.31 22.30
C GLU A 106 6.08 13.27 23.71
N SER A 107 4.89 12.74 23.90
CA SER A 107 4.24 12.63 25.20
C SER A 107 4.53 11.34 25.97
N GLU A 108 5.40 10.45 25.46
CA GLU A 108 5.85 9.26 26.18
C GLU A 108 7.12 9.53 27.03
N GLN A 109 6.98 10.26 28.13
CA GLN A 109 7.89 10.20 29.26
C GLN A 109 7.12 9.66 30.49
N PRO A 110 7.67 8.71 31.25
CA PRO A 110 6.88 7.91 32.18
C PRO A 110 6.63 8.63 33.51
N GLU A 111 5.41 8.93 33.84
CA GLU A 111 4.96 9.15 35.21
C GLU A 111 3.69 8.35 35.54
N THR A 112 3.73 7.72 36.70
CA THR A 112 2.83 6.71 37.28
C THR A 112 1.42 7.22 37.63
N PRO A 113 0.45 6.29 37.81
CA PRO A 113 -1.00 6.52 37.63
C PRO A 113 -1.77 6.87 38.90
N PRO A 114 -3.06 7.09 38.94
CA PRO A 114 -4.14 6.28 38.46
C PRO A 114 -5.42 7.03 37.98
N PRO A 115 -6.55 6.34 37.84
CA PRO A 115 -7.28 6.19 36.60
C PRO A 115 -8.58 6.97 36.57
N VAL A 116 -8.90 7.55 35.44
CA VAL A 116 -10.30 7.83 35.06
C VAL A 116 -10.43 7.44 33.60
N GLU A 117 -11.24 6.44 33.33
CA GLU A 117 -11.59 5.99 31.99
C GLU A 117 -12.26 7.11 31.21
N THR A 118 -11.47 7.82 30.40
CA THR A 118 -11.97 8.66 29.32
C THR A 118 -12.00 7.80 28.06
N PRO A 119 -13.04 7.86 27.21
CA PRO A 119 -13.10 7.04 26.00
C PRO A 119 -11.91 7.39 25.11
N THR A 120 -11.03 6.42 24.91
CA THR A 120 -9.82 6.54 24.12
C THR A 120 -10.20 6.97 22.71
N ARG A 121 -9.69 8.10 22.27
CA ARG A 121 -9.87 8.62 20.91
C ARG A 121 -9.28 7.61 19.92
N ARG A 122 -10.09 7.17 18.96
CA ARG A 122 -9.76 6.08 18.04
C ARG A 122 -9.09 6.56 16.74
N ASP A 123 -8.45 7.73 16.78
CA ASP A 123 -7.91 8.40 15.59
C ASP A 123 -6.66 7.73 15.02
N ASP A 124 -6.12 6.71 15.67
CA ASP A 124 -4.86 6.04 15.33
C ASP A 124 -5.02 4.65 14.69
N LEU A 125 -6.24 4.10 14.64
CA LEU A 125 -6.44 2.76 14.10
C LEU A 125 -6.45 2.77 12.57
N THR A 126 -5.48 2.07 11.98
CA THR A 126 -5.47 1.77 10.53
C THR A 126 -6.14 0.42 10.28
N VAL A 127 -7.19 0.40 9.47
CA VAL A 127 -7.92 -0.80 9.09
C VAL A 127 -7.55 -1.20 7.68
N TYR A 128 -6.97 -2.38 7.53
CA TYR A 128 -6.70 -3.03 6.25
C TYR A 128 -7.82 -4.04 5.97
N LEU A 129 -8.66 -3.73 5.00
CA LEU A 129 -9.73 -4.62 4.58
C LEU A 129 -9.20 -5.62 3.54
N LEU A 130 -9.34 -6.91 3.83
CA LEU A 130 -8.97 -8.01 2.95
C LEU A 130 -10.25 -8.57 2.35
N LEU A 131 -10.43 -8.37 1.04
CA LEU A 131 -11.66 -8.65 0.32
C LEU A 131 -11.45 -9.83 -0.65
N PRO A 132 -11.73 -11.08 -0.24
CA PRO A 132 -11.75 -12.19 -1.16
C PRO A 132 -12.83 -11.96 -2.21
N THR A 133 -12.49 -12.20 -3.47
CA THR A 133 -13.34 -11.89 -4.60
C THR A 133 -13.57 -13.14 -5.44
N ALA A 134 -14.83 -13.57 -5.49
CA ALA A 134 -15.20 -14.84 -6.11
C ALA A 134 -15.30 -14.77 -7.65
N ASN A 135 -15.65 -13.61 -8.22
CA ASN A 135 -15.87 -13.44 -9.65
C ASN A 135 -15.76 -11.97 -10.10
N GLY A 136 -15.72 -11.75 -11.42
CA GLY A 136 -15.58 -10.41 -12.01
C GLY A 136 -16.73 -9.45 -11.71
N SER A 137 -17.97 -9.94 -11.56
CA SER A 137 -19.12 -9.11 -11.18
C SER A 137 -18.97 -8.57 -9.76
N MET A 138 -18.56 -9.43 -8.84
CA MET A 138 -18.25 -9.03 -7.45
C MET A 138 -17.10 -8.02 -7.42
N LEU A 139 -16.03 -8.25 -8.17
CA LEU A 139 -14.91 -7.31 -8.29
C LEU A 139 -15.39 -5.93 -8.72
N THR A 140 -16.23 -5.86 -9.74
CA THR A 140 -16.78 -4.60 -10.25
C THR A 140 -17.61 -3.87 -9.18
N GLN A 141 -18.45 -4.59 -8.44
CA GLN A 141 -19.27 -4.03 -7.37
C GLN A 141 -18.44 -3.51 -6.20
N LEU A 142 -17.42 -4.28 -5.78
CA LEU A 142 -16.50 -3.88 -4.72
C LEU A 142 -15.74 -2.61 -5.09
N LEU A 143 -15.20 -2.55 -6.31
CA LEU A 143 -14.48 -1.37 -6.81
C LEU A 143 -15.38 -0.15 -6.85
N SER A 144 -16.62 -0.28 -7.35
CA SER A 144 -17.58 0.83 -7.36
C SER A 144 -17.90 1.33 -5.95
N THR A 145 -18.04 0.41 -4.99
CA THR A 145 -18.26 0.79 -3.60
C THR A 145 -17.05 1.51 -3.02
N LEU A 146 -15.83 0.99 -3.21
CA LEU A 146 -14.60 1.60 -2.72
C LEU A 146 -14.39 3.00 -3.30
N GLU A 147 -14.63 3.18 -4.61
CA GLU A 147 -14.55 4.48 -5.27
C GLU A 147 -15.57 5.48 -4.71
N ASN A 148 -16.82 5.07 -4.55
CA ASN A 148 -17.88 5.94 -3.99
C ASN A 148 -17.53 6.42 -2.59
N TYR A 149 -16.84 5.59 -1.83
CA TYR A 149 -16.37 5.94 -0.48
C TYR A 149 -14.93 6.46 -0.47
N GLN A 150 -14.28 6.70 -1.62
CA GLN A 150 -12.87 7.13 -1.71
C GLN A 150 -11.96 6.35 -0.74
N SER A 151 -12.14 5.05 -0.68
CA SER A 151 -11.44 4.13 0.20
C SER A 151 -10.67 3.10 -0.61
N HIS A 152 -9.61 2.57 -0.02
CA HIS A 152 -8.77 1.56 -0.64
C HIS A 152 -8.78 0.29 0.18
N ALA A 153 -8.71 -0.85 -0.49
CA ALA A 153 -8.69 -2.17 0.15
C ALA A 153 -7.68 -3.09 -0.54
N THR A 154 -7.44 -4.24 0.05
CA THR A 154 -6.66 -5.31 -0.56
C THR A 154 -7.61 -6.37 -1.11
N LEU A 155 -7.59 -6.53 -2.41
CA LEU A 155 -8.40 -7.51 -3.13
C LEU A 155 -7.63 -8.83 -3.21
N LEU A 156 -8.21 -9.90 -2.70
CA LEU A 156 -7.64 -11.24 -2.77
C LEU A 156 -8.22 -11.94 -4.00
N LEU A 157 -7.39 -12.10 -5.03
CA LEU A 157 -7.79 -12.63 -6.33
C LEU A 157 -7.09 -13.95 -6.61
N THR A 158 -7.86 -14.96 -7.05
CA THR A 158 -7.25 -16.21 -7.50
C THR A 158 -6.60 -16.04 -8.88
N PRO A 159 -5.65 -16.90 -9.28
CA PRO A 159 -5.07 -16.86 -10.62
C PRO A 159 -6.11 -16.94 -11.74
N GLU A 160 -7.15 -17.76 -11.57
CA GLU A 160 -8.25 -17.92 -12.52
C GLU A 160 -9.05 -16.63 -12.71
N LEU A 161 -9.31 -15.94 -11.61
CA LEU A 161 -10.02 -14.65 -11.68
C LEU A 161 -9.18 -13.57 -12.33
N LEU A 162 -7.87 -13.53 -12.07
CA LEU A 162 -6.94 -12.62 -12.74
C LEU A 162 -6.89 -12.85 -14.27
N GLU A 163 -6.96 -14.11 -14.71
CA GLU A 163 -7.01 -14.44 -16.13
C GLU A 163 -8.31 -14.00 -16.81
N SER A 164 -9.43 -14.07 -16.10
CA SER A 164 -10.77 -13.81 -16.67
C SER A 164 -11.27 -12.38 -16.50
N ALA A 165 -10.80 -11.63 -15.52
CA ALA A 165 -11.34 -10.32 -15.13
C ALA A 165 -10.36 -9.15 -15.37
N GLY A 166 -9.60 -9.17 -16.46
CA GLY A 166 -8.52 -8.23 -16.75
C GLY A 166 -8.92 -6.74 -16.67
N ASP A 167 -10.13 -6.36 -17.08
CA ASP A 167 -10.61 -4.96 -16.98
C ASP A 167 -10.81 -4.55 -15.52
N GLY A 168 -11.40 -5.42 -14.71
CA GLY A 168 -11.56 -5.19 -13.28
C GLY A 168 -10.21 -5.08 -12.57
N VAL A 169 -9.24 -5.91 -12.96
CA VAL A 169 -7.88 -5.89 -12.41
C VAL A 169 -7.18 -4.57 -12.74
N ARG A 170 -7.27 -4.08 -13.98
CA ARG A 170 -6.72 -2.76 -14.37
C ARG A 170 -7.36 -1.64 -13.55
N ARG A 171 -8.68 -1.68 -13.41
CA ARG A 171 -9.42 -0.69 -12.60
C ARG A 171 -8.98 -0.72 -11.15
N ALA A 172 -8.83 -1.91 -10.54
CA ALA A 172 -8.35 -2.06 -9.17
C ALA A 172 -6.98 -1.39 -8.95
N ALA A 173 -6.04 -1.65 -9.86
CA ALA A 173 -4.71 -1.06 -9.84
C ALA A 173 -4.75 0.48 -10.03
N ALA A 174 -5.54 0.96 -11.00
CA ALA A 174 -5.66 2.39 -11.31
C ALA A 174 -6.32 3.20 -10.19
N THR A 175 -7.16 2.58 -9.38
CA THR A 175 -7.89 3.24 -8.27
C THR A 175 -7.18 3.08 -6.91
N GLY A 176 -5.92 2.64 -6.88
CA GLY A 176 -5.09 2.60 -5.67
C GLY A 176 -5.40 1.43 -4.73
N ASN A 177 -6.15 0.43 -5.18
CA ASN A 177 -6.36 -0.80 -4.43
C ASN A 177 -5.15 -1.72 -4.58
N ALA A 178 -4.80 -2.46 -3.53
CA ALA A 178 -3.82 -3.51 -3.63
C ALA A 178 -4.43 -4.80 -4.17
N VAL A 179 -3.67 -5.51 -5.00
CA VAL A 179 -4.00 -6.86 -5.45
C VAL A 179 -3.06 -7.84 -4.74
N ALA A 180 -3.62 -8.81 -4.06
CA ALA A 180 -2.90 -9.94 -3.48
C ALA A 180 -3.38 -11.25 -4.12
N LEU A 181 -2.46 -12.18 -4.30
CA LEU A 181 -2.79 -13.50 -4.83
C LEU A 181 -3.43 -14.35 -3.73
N CYS A 182 -4.61 -14.89 -3.99
CA CYS A 182 -5.27 -15.88 -3.14
C CYS A 182 -4.88 -17.26 -3.63
N ILE A 183 -4.14 -18.01 -2.81
CA ILE A 183 -3.52 -19.29 -3.18
C ILE A 183 -4.09 -20.40 -2.31
N SER A 184 -4.63 -21.41 -2.97
CA SER A 184 -5.09 -22.66 -2.37
C SER A 184 -4.22 -23.79 -2.90
N ALA A 185 -3.29 -24.29 -2.10
CA ALA A 185 -2.32 -25.30 -2.48
C ALA A 185 -2.00 -26.22 -1.30
N GLU A 186 -1.72 -27.48 -1.58
CA GLU A 186 -1.31 -28.46 -0.57
C GLU A 186 0.22 -28.58 -0.48
N THR A 187 0.94 -28.22 -1.54
CA THR A 187 2.39 -28.30 -1.61
C THR A 187 3.03 -26.97 -1.94
N ALA A 188 4.32 -26.82 -1.60
CA ALA A 188 5.09 -25.62 -1.89
C ALA A 188 5.24 -25.36 -3.40
N ASP A 189 5.50 -26.43 -4.18
CA ASP A 189 5.67 -26.33 -5.63
C ASP A 189 4.37 -25.88 -6.31
N GLU A 190 3.24 -26.41 -5.87
CA GLU A 190 1.93 -26.00 -6.35
C GLU A 190 1.64 -24.53 -6.00
N ALA A 191 1.94 -24.12 -4.78
CA ALA A 191 1.77 -22.73 -4.36
C ALA A 191 2.59 -21.77 -5.21
N LEU A 192 3.86 -22.07 -5.43
CA LEU A 192 4.76 -21.26 -6.26
C LEU A 192 4.30 -21.22 -7.72
N ALA A 193 3.86 -22.33 -8.27
CA ALA A 193 3.30 -22.38 -9.63
C ALA A 193 2.03 -21.52 -9.76
N GLN A 194 1.12 -21.57 -8.78
CA GLN A 194 -0.07 -20.72 -8.75
C GLN A 194 0.30 -19.25 -8.63
N ILE A 195 1.31 -18.90 -7.81
CA ILE A 195 1.79 -17.52 -7.65
C ILE A 195 2.38 -16.99 -8.96
N GLU A 196 3.21 -17.77 -9.66
CA GLU A 196 3.76 -17.37 -10.95
C GLU A 196 2.66 -17.16 -11.98
N ARG A 197 1.73 -18.11 -12.11
CA ARG A 197 0.57 -18.01 -13.00
C ARG A 197 -0.27 -16.75 -12.70
N GLY A 198 -0.53 -16.47 -11.44
CA GLY A 198 -1.28 -15.27 -11.01
C GLY A 198 -0.53 -13.98 -11.35
N ASN A 199 0.78 -13.92 -11.12
CA ASN A 199 1.60 -12.77 -11.47
C ASN A 199 1.72 -12.56 -13.00
N ASP A 200 1.74 -13.61 -13.79
CA ASP A 200 1.73 -13.51 -15.26
C ASP A 200 0.37 -13.02 -15.79
N ALA A 201 -0.72 -13.44 -15.16
CA ALA A 201 -2.06 -12.90 -15.45
C ALA A 201 -2.17 -11.42 -15.07
N LEU A 202 -1.69 -11.05 -13.89
CA LEU A 202 -1.66 -9.67 -13.40
C LEU A 202 -0.80 -8.78 -14.30
N TRP A 203 0.35 -9.28 -14.76
CA TRP A 203 1.21 -8.58 -15.70
C TRP A 203 0.52 -8.33 -17.03
N ARG A 204 -0.13 -9.33 -17.59
CA ARG A 204 -0.89 -9.20 -18.85
C ARG A 204 -2.06 -8.23 -18.73
N ALA A 205 -2.74 -8.24 -17.57
CA ALA A 205 -3.91 -7.39 -17.33
C ALA A 205 -3.55 -5.93 -17.04
N ALA A 206 -2.56 -5.67 -16.19
CA ALA A 206 -2.31 -4.35 -15.62
C ALA A 206 -0.82 -3.92 -15.65
N SER A 207 0.06 -4.71 -16.25
CA SER A 207 1.53 -4.50 -16.26
C SER A 207 2.12 -4.37 -14.84
N LEU A 208 1.56 -5.11 -13.90
CA LEU A 208 1.94 -5.13 -12.50
C LEU A 208 2.29 -6.56 -12.06
N ARG A 209 3.11 -6.67 -11.03
CA ARG A 209 3.34 -7.89 -10.26
C ARG A 209 3.14 -7.59 -8.80
N THR A 210 2.73 -8.59 -8.03
CA THR A 210 2.55 -8.46 -6.58
C THR A 210 3.39 -9.49 -5.84
N ARG A 211 3.89 -9.11 -4.69
CA ARG A 211 4.51 -10.03 -3.73
C ARG A 211 3.55 -10.41 -2.61
N LEU A 212 2.40 -9.75 -2.53
CA LEU A 212 1.38 -10.03 -1.53
C LEU A 212 0.67 -11.34 -1.85
N VAL A 213 0.69 -12.27 -0.92
CA VAL A 213 0.08 -13.59 -1.07
C VAL A 213 -0.77 -13.90 0.14
N TYR A 214 -2.02 -14.24 -0.07
CA TYR A 214 -2.87 -14.85 0.93
C TYR A 214 -2.89 -16.36 0.73
N LEU A 215 -2.45 -17.11 1.74
CA LEU A 215 -2.49 -18.56 1.73
C LEU A 215 -3.74 -19.03 2.49
N GLU A 216 -4.59 -19.80 1.86
CA GLU A 216 -5.77 -20.40 2.52
C GLU A 216 -5.36 -21.46 3.55
N SER A 217 -4.23 -22.12 3.30
CA SER A 217 -3.65 -23.08 4.22
C SER A 217 -2.83 -22.40 5.33
N ALA A 218 -3.01 -22.83 6.55
CA ALA A 218 -2.20 -22.40 7.71
C ALA A 218 -0.86 -23.17 7.84
N ASP A 219 -0.47 -23.97 6.83
CA ASP A 219 0.75 -24.77 6.87
C ASP A 219 2.00 -23.90 6.95
N LYS A 220 2.84 -24.14 7.96
CA LYS A 220 4.05 -23.38 8.21
C LYS A 220 5.14 -23.65 7.18
N THR A 221 5.19 -24.87 6.65
CA THR A 221 6.19 -25.29 5.67
C THR A 221 5.92 -24.60 4.34
N LEU A 222 4.65 -24.59 3.91
CA LEU A 222 4.18 -23.87 2.73
C LEU A 222 4.45 -22.37 2.86
N ARG A 223 4.13 -21.79 4.01
CA ARG A 223 4.42 -20.37 4.28
C ARG A 223 5.92 -20.07 4.22
N ALA A 224 6.77 -20.92 4.80
CA ALA A 224 8.22 -20.74 4.78
C ALA A 224 8.79 -20.82 3.35
N ALA A 225 8.28 -21.71 2.51
CA ALA A 225 8.67 -21.83 1.10
C ALA A 225 8.30 -20.56 0.31
N VAL A 226 7.09 -20.03 0.51
CA VAL A 226 6.62 -18.79 -0.15
C VAL A 226 7.46 -17.58 0.28
N VAL A 227 7.82 -17.48 1.57
CA VAL A 227 8.75 -16.44 2.06
C VAL A 227 10.15 -16.64 1.47
N GLY A 228 10.66 -17.87 1.43
CA GLY A 228 11.96 -18.20 0.84
C GLY A 228 12.06 -17.85 -0.64
N ALA A 229 10.95 -17.90 -1.38
CA ALA A 229 10.84 -17.44 -2.77
C ALA A 229 10.69 -15.91 -2.92
N GLY A 230 10.68 -15.16 -1.81
CA GLY A 230 10.66 -13.70 -1.80
C GLY A 230 9.27 -13.07 -1.80
N TYR A 231 8.22 -13.84 -1.56
CA TYR A 231 6.86 -13.33 -1.43
C TYR A 231 6.52 -12.96 0.01
N CYS A 232 5.48 -12.14 0.20
CA CYS A 232 5.02 -11.62 1.48
C CYS A 232 3.65 -12.22 1.84
N PRO A 233 3.62 -13.35 2.60
CA PRO A 233 2.36 -13.95 3.01
C PRO A 233 1.62 -13.08 4.02
N ILE A 234 0.40 -12.68 3.67
CA ILE A 234 -0.45 -11.84 4.51
C ILE A 234 -0.82 -12.57 5.81
N THR A 235 -0.74 -11.84 6.92
CA THR A 235 -1.21 -12.33 8.23
C THR A 235 -2.51 -11.62 8.59
N ILE A 236 -3.56 -12.39 8.88
CA ILE A 236 -4.86 -11.88 9.32
C ILE A 236 -4.84 -11.69 10.84
N ASN A 237 -5.33 -10.55 11.33
CA ASN A 237 -5.54 -10.32 12.76
C ASN A 237 -6.90 -10.84 13.21
N THR A 238 -7.93 -10.65 12.38
CA THR A 238 -9.28 -11.08 12.64
C THR A 238 -10.05 -11.30 11.33
N SER A 239 -11.09 -12.11 11.39
CA SER A 239 -11.97 -12.38 10.26
C SER A 239 -13.42 -12.19 10.66
N ASP A 240 -14.25 -11.82 9.71
CA ASP A 240 -15.68 -11.68 9.89
C ASP A 240 -16.43 -12.25 8.68
N PHE A 241 -17.22 -13.27 8.89
CA PHE A 241 -18.01 -13.95 7.87
C PHE A 241 -19.49 -13.56 7.92
N THR A 242 -19.85 -12.56 8.74
CA THR A 242 -21.21 -12.02 8.76
C THR A 242 -21.45 -11.18 7.51
N ARG A 243 -22.73 -10.96 7.18
CA ARG A 243 -23.14 -10.09 6.06
C ARG A 243 -23.51 -8.69 6.55
N SER A 244 -22.97 -8.27 7.69
CA SER A 244 -23.31 -7.02 8.35
C SER A 244 -22.14 -6.07 8.37
N GLY A 245 -22.21 -4.97 7.58
CA GLY A 245 -21.19 -3.95 7.59
C GLY A 245 -21.01 -3.26 8.94
N THR A 246 -22.05 -3.18 9.74
CA THR A 246 -21.98 -2.69 11.12
C THR A 246 -21.14 -3.63 11.97
N HIS A 247 -21.36 -4.93 11.87
CA HIS A 247 -20.59 -5.93 12.61
C HIS A 247 -19.12 -5.96 12.19
N TRP A 248 -18.83 -5.77 10.89
CA TRP A 248 -17.47 -5.67 10.38
C TRP A 248 -16.72 -4.49 10.99
N ALA A 249 -17.37 -3.31 11.03
CA ALA A 249 -16.79 -2.14 11.68
C ALA A 249 -16.56 -2.40 13.17
N ASP A 250 -17.52 -2.97 13.89
CA ASP A 250 -17.37 -3.31 15.31
C ASP A 250 -16.23 -4.30 15.56
N THR A 251 -16.06 -5.28 14.67
CA THR A 251 -14.97 -6.25 14.75
C THR A 251 -13.61 -5.58 14.58
N ALA A 252 -13.47 -4.63 13.65
CA ALA A 252 -12.26 -3.83 13.52
C ALA A 252 -12.03 -2.94 14.74
N LEU A 253 -13.07 -2.26 15.22
CA LEU A 253 -13.00 -1.31 16.34
C LEU A 253 -12.64 -1.96 17.69
N LYS A 254 -12.84 -3.27 17.86
CA LYS A 254 -12.35 -4.02 19.03
C LYS A 254 -10.81 -4.00 19.17
N TRP A 255 -10.10 -3.67 18.09
CA TRP A 255 -8.64 -3.55 18.06
C TRP A 255 -8.16 -2.14 18.44
N ALA A 256 -9.04 -1.15 18.45
CA ALA A 256 -8.69 0.21 18.88
C ALA A 256 -8.19 0.18 20.34
N GLY A 257 -7.07 0.85 20.60
CA GLY A 257 -6.40 0.85 21.89
C GLY A 257 -5.61 -0.44 22.23
N ARG A 258 -5.63 -1.45 21.33
CA ARG A 258 -4.81 -2.67 21.47
C ARG A 258 -3.75 -2.77 20.39
N SER A 259 -4.00 -2.15 19.24
CA SER A 259 -3.10 -2.13 18.10
C SER A 259 -3.32 -0.86 17.30
N THR A 260 -2.28 -0.35 16.67
CA THR A 260 -2.35 0.76 15.72
C THR A 260 -2.88 0.33 14.35
N SER A 261 -2.95 -0.98 14.10
CA SER A 261 -3.47 -1.49 12.84
C SER A 261 -4.19 -2.83 13.01
N VAL A 262 -5.15 -3.09 12.14
CA VAL A 262 -5.87 -4.37 12.07
C VAL A 262 -6.04 -4.80 10.62
N ARG A 263 -5.77 -6.07 10.34
CA ARG A 263 -6.04 -6.73 9.06
C ARG A 263 -7.28 -7.57 9.22
N LEU A 264 -8.38 -7.07 8.67
CA LEU A 264 -9.70 -7.68 8.76
C LEU A 264 -10.03 -8.41 7.46
N TYR A 265 -10.15 -9.73 7.55
CA TYR A 265 -10.61 -10.58 6.46
C TYR A 265 -12.14 -10.62 6.46
N LEU A 266 -12.75 -10.31 5.33
CA LEU A 266 -14.19 -10.31 5.13
C LEU A 266 -14.60 -11.49 4.24
N GLY A 267 -15.59 -12.26 4.65
CA GLY A 267 -16.05 -13.43 3.89
C GLY A 267 -16.54 -13.09 2.47
N ALA A 268 -16.33 -14.03 1.53
CA ALA A 268 -16.53 -13.85 0.08
C ALA A 268 -17.97 -14.09 -0.41
N GLU A 269 -19.01 -13.75 0.37
CA GLU A 269 -20.38 -14.07 0.00
C GLU A 269 -21.14 -12.94 -0.71
N SER A 270 -22.26 -13.28 -1.36
CA SER A 270 -23.14 -12.32 -2.03
C SER A 270 -23.69 -11.26 -1.06
N GLY A 271 -23.71 -9.99 -1.48
CA GLY A 271 -24.15 -8.87 -0.64
C GLY A 271 -23.02 -8.10 0.05
N VAL A 272 -21.77 -8.49 -0.17
CA VAL A 272 -20.58 -7.83 0.42
C VAL A 272 -20.49 -6.35 0.05
N SER A 273 -20.86 -5.97 -1.16
CA SER A 273 -20.72 -4.57 -1.61
C SER A 273 -21.60 -3.60 -0.81
N SER A 274 -22.83 -3.97 -0.47
CA SER A 274 -23.72 -3.12 0.34
C SER A 274 -23.28 -3.08 1.80
N ALA A 275 -22.88 -4.22 2.35
CA ALA A 275 -22.33 -4.33 3.68
C ALA A 275 -21.01 -3.55 3.81
N LEU A 276 -20.16 -3.57 2.78
CA LEU A 276 -18.91 -2.81 2.72
C LEU A 276 -19.16 -1.31 2.84
N GLY A 277 -20.14 -0.75 2.11
CA GLY A 277 -20.49 0.67 2.22
C GLY A 277 -20.86 1.09 3.65
N THR A 278 -21.64 0.27 4.34
CA THR A 278 -22.01 0.50 5.75
C THR A 278 -20.77 0.45 6.67
N ALA A 279 -19.88 -0.53 6.46
CA ALA A 279 -18.64 -0.65 7.25
C ALA A 279 -17.72 0.56 7.03
N LEU A 280 -17.52 0.97 5.78
CA LEU A 280 -16.69 2.12 5.43
C LEU A 280 -17.23 3.42 6.06
N SER A 281 -18.55 3.66 5.97
CA SER A 281 -19.18 4.81 6.61
C SER A 281 -18.94 4.85 8.11
N ARG A 282 -19.11 3.71 8.78
CA ARG A 282 -18.97 3.62 10.23
C ARG A 282 -17.52 3.76 10.67
N LEU A 283 -16.58 3.10 10.01
CA LEU A 283 -15.15 3.24 10.32
C LEU A 283 -14.66 4.67 10.14
N ARG A 284 -15.16 5.39 9.14
CA ARG A 284 -14.86 6.82 8.95
C ARG A 284 -15.48 7.69 10.04
N ALA A 285 -16.70 7.41 10.45
CA ALA A 285 -17.36 8.15 11.55
C ALA A 285 -16.57 8.01 12.86
N GLU A 286 -15.85 6.90 13.03
CA GLU A 286 -14.98 6.63 14.17
C GLU A 286 -13.51 7.09 13.92
N ASN A 287 -13.28 7.88 12.87
CA ASN A 287 -11.98 8.42 12.46
C ASN A 287 -10.88 7.37 12.18
N CYS A 288 -11.24 6.14 11.82
CA CYS A 288 -10.26 5.13 11.42
C CYS A 288 -9.67 5.45 10.05
N THR A 289 -8.38 5.21 9.87
CA THR A 289 -7.73 5.21 8.56
C THR A 289 -8.03 3.89 7.86
N ILE A 290 -8.53 3.93 6.62
CA ILE A 290 -8.77 2.73 5.81
C ILE A 290 -7.75 2.74 4.68
N ALA A 291 -6.93 1.69 4.60
CA ALA A 291 -5.84 1.61 3.63
C ALA A 291 -5.73 0.22 2.99
N ALA A 292 -5.11 0.17 1.82
CA ALA A 292 -4.68 -1.08 1.21
C ALA A 292 -3.33 -1.53 1.79
N LEU A 293 -3.10 -2.84 1.86
CA LEU A 293 -1.81 -3.39 2.28
C LEU A 293 -0.72 -3.09 1.23
N ASN A 294 0.49 -3.00 1.71
CA ASN A 294 1.70 -3.06 0.91
C ASN A 294 2.67 -4.11 1.48
N GLU A 295 3.80 -4.31 0.88
CA GLU A 295 4.78 -5.33 1.29
C GLU A 295 5.35 -5.11 2.71
N VAL A 296 5.29 -3.89 3.22
CA VAL A 296 5.76 -3.56 4.58
C VAL A 296 4.68 -3.81 5.63
N THR A 297 3.42 -3.69 5.24
CA THR A 297 2.26 -3.81 6.14
C THR A 297 1.56 -5.17 6.07
N ALA A 298 2.02 -6.09 5.23
CA ALA A 298 1.45 -7.44 5.02
C ALA A 298 1.67 -8.42 6.19
#